data_3543f656f3e1dd89b7a4e33105e38cf9
#
_entry.id   3543f656f3e1dd89b7a4e33105e38cf9
#
_cell.length_a   1.000
_cell.length_b   1.000
_cell.length_c   1.000
_cell.angle_alpha   90.00
_cell.angle_beta   90.00
_cell.angle_gamma   90.00
#
_symmetry.space_group_name_H-M   'P 1'
#
loop_
_entity.id
_entity.type
_entity.pdbx_description
1 polymer ?
#
loop_
_entity_poly.entity_id
_entity_poly.type
_entity_poly.pdbx_seq_one_letter_code
_entity_poly.pdbx_strand_id
1 'polypeptide(L)'
;MGESKGYIRSGDEKGSISISEDVVAVIAAAAAIEVEGVHGLFFAYGKEITDMNNKKGLSRGVRLAIDEDDVKIDIYIMAEMGGSVSEVGAEVQRNVMSAVESAVGVTVKSVNVHICGISLRKKKREA
;
A
#
# COMPACT_ATOMS: atom_id res chain seq x y z
N MET A 1 -14.40 -16.44 10.02
CA MET A 1 -14.05 -16.30 9.62
C MET A 1 -13.45 -16.09 9.13
N GLY A 2 -13.49 -16.09 9.09
CA GLY A 2 -13.11 -15.86 8.65
C GLY A 2 -12.62 -15.44 8.21
N GLU A 3 -12.02 -15.60 8.28
CA GLU A 3 -11.64 -15.06 7.71
C GLU A 3 -11.92 -14.76 6.72
N SER A 4 -12.15 -14.46 6.94
CA SER A 4 -12.67 -14.19 5.65
C SER A 4 -11.92 -13.08 5.01
N LYS A 5 -11.55 -13.30 3.78
CA LYS A 5 -10.94 -12.25 3.00
C LYS A 5 -12.02 -11.28 2.58
N GLY A 6 -11.76 -10.01 2.77
CA GLY A 6 -12.67 -9.00 2.30
C GLY A 6 -12.59 -8.85 0.79
N TYR A 7 -13.69 -8.47 0.21
CA TYR A 7 -13.78 -8.15 -1.20
C TYR A 7 -14.48 -6.84 -1.36
N ILE A 8 -14.05 -6.07 -2.32
CA ILE A 8 -14.76 -4.88 -2.74
C ILE A 8 -15.58 -5.28 -3.95
N ARG A 9 -16.88 -5.02 -3.88
CA ARG A 9 -17.78 -5.45 -4.94
C ARG A 9 -18.49 -4.26 -5.54
N SER A 10 -18.63 -4.31 -6.83
CA SER A 10 -19.54 -3.42 -7.54
C SER A 10 -20.34 -4.25 -8.52
N GLY A 11 -21.58 -3.85 -8.75
CA GLY A 11 -22.42 -4.65 -9.65
C GLY A 11 -23.49 -3.82 -10.29
N ASP A 12 -23.98 -4.32 -11.39
CA ASP A 12 -25.08 -3.72 -12.11
C ASP A 12 -25.81 -4.84 -12.85
N GLU A 13 -26.64 -4.46 -13.84
CA GLU A 13 -27.42 -5.43 -14.58
C GLU A 13 -26.55 -6.42 -15.36
N LYS A 14 -25.32 -6.07 -15.65
CA LYS A 14 -24.42 -6.92 -16.42
C LYS A 14 -23.68 -7.93 -15.56
N GLY A 15 -23.78 -7.79 -14.23
CA GLY A 15 -23.10 -8.69 -13.32
C GLY A 15 -22.36 -7.92 -12.24
N SER A 16 -21.40 -8.56 -11.63
CA SER A 16 -20.66 -7.95 -10.53
C SER A 16 -19.16 -8.12 -10.74
N ILE A 17 -18.41 -7.19 -10.15
CA ILE A 17 -16.95 -7.24 -10.13
C ILE A 17 -16.55 -7.33 -8.67
N SER A 18 -15.72 -8.31 -8.34
CA SER A 18 -15.22 -8.48 -6.98
C SER A 18 -13.71 -8.34 -7.01
N ILE A 19 -13.18 -7.50 -6.15
CA ILE A 19 -11.74 -7.24 -6.07
C ILE A 19 -11.27 -7.67 -4.68
N SER A 20 -10.30 -8.57 -4.65
CA SER A 20 -9.81 -9.10 -3.38
C SER A 20 -8.95 -8.09 -2.64
N GLU A 21 -8.83 -8.29 -1.32
CA GLU A 21 -7.95 -7.44 -0.52
C GLU A 21 -6.51 -7.51 -1.01
N ASP A 22 -6.06 -8.68 -1.45
CA ASP A 22 -4.69 -8.81 -1.93
C ASP A 22 -4.42 -7.91 -3.12
N VAL A 23 -5.40 -7.78 -4.02
CA VAL A 23 -5.24 -6.89 -5.18
C VAL A 23 -5.10 -5.45 -4.72
N VAL A 24 -5.95 -5.04 -3.78
CA VAL A 24 -5.88 -3.67 -3.26
C VAL A 24 -4.55 -3.43 -2.56
N ALA A 25 -4.08 -4.42 -1.78
CA ALA A 25 -2.81 -4.29 -1.08
C ALA A 25 -1.64 -4.16 -2.05
N VAL A 26 -1.64 -4.91 -3.15
CA VAL A 26 -0.57 -4.82 -4.14
C VAL A 26 -0.59 -3.44 -4.80
N ILE A 27 -1.77 -2.92 -5.13
CA ILE A 27 -1.88 -1.60 -5.72
C ILE A 27 -1.31 -0.54 -4.76
N ALA A 28 -1.68 -0.63 -3.48
CA ALA A 28 -1.19 0.31 -2.49
C ALA A 28 0.32 0.23 -2.33
N ALA A 29 0.84 -1.00 -2.27
CA ALA A 29 2.28 -1.21 -2.10
C ALA A 29 3.06 -0.66 -3.29
N ALA A 30 2.59 -0.93 -4.50
CA ALA A 30 3.25 -0.44 -5.69
C ALA A 30 3.27 1.09 -5.73
N ALA A 31 2.17 1.71 -5.34
CA ALA A 31 2.08 3.17 -5.31
C ALA A 31 3.06 3.76 -4.29
N ALA A 32 3.22 3.09 -3.15
CA ALA A 32 4.13 3.58 -2.12
C ALA A 32 5.58 3.48 -2.58
N ILE A 33 5.93 2.40 -3.27
CA ILE A 33 7.31 2.18 -3.71
C ILE A 33 7.73 3.19 -4.76
N GLU A 34 6.78 3.71 -5.53
CA GLU A 34 7.08 4.71 -6.55
C GLU A 34 7.48 6.05 -5.98
N VAL A 35 7.16 6.32 -4.72
CA VAL A 35 7.45 7.61 -4.12
C VAL A 35 8.94 7.75 -3.88
N GLU A 36 9.51 8.87 -4.32
CA GLU A 36 10.91 9.14 -4.06
C GLU A 36 11.13 9.28 -2.56
N GLY A 37 12.17 8.62 -2.06
CA GLY A 37 12.42 8.59 -0.63
C GLY A 37 11.96 7.33 0.05
N VAL A 38 11.21 6.48 -0.65
CA VAL A 38 10.83 5.17 -0.12
C VAL A 38 11.83 4.14 -0.62
N HIS A 39 12.55 3.53 0.30
CA HIS A 39 13.52 2.51 -0.05
C HIS A 39 12.86 1.17 -0.32
N GLY A 40 11.83 0.85 0.45
CA GLY A 40 11.11 -0.39 0.31
C GLY A 40 10.05 -0.51 1.38
N LEU A 41 9.56 -1.72 1.56
CA LEU A 41 8.49 -2.00 2.50
C LEU A 41 8.99 -2.93 3.60
N PHE A 42 8.30 -2.87 4.74
CA PHE A 42 8.44 -3.85 5.79
C PHE A 42 7.19 -4.71 5.85
N PHE A 43 7.33 -5.95 6.33
CA PHE A 43 6.14 -6.70 6.70
C PHE A 43 5.42 -5.95 7.82
N ALA A 44 4.10 -6.15 7.87
CA ALA A 44 3.31 -5.56 8.93
C ALA A 44 3.76 -6.04 10.33
N TYR A 45 4.66 -7.01 10.37
CA TYR A 45 5.22 -7.53 11.62
C TYR A 45 6.65 -7.07 11.86
N GLY A 46 7.12 -6.08 11.12
CA GLY A 46 8.41 -5.46 11.39
C GLY A 46 9.60 -6.04 10.69
N LYS A 47 9.40 -6.90 9.71
CA LYS A 47 10.52 -7.45 8.94
C LYS A 47 10.60 -6.77 7.59
N GLU A 48 11.83 -6.53 7.16
CA GLU A 48 12.07 -5.93 5.86
C GLU A 48 11.65 -6.89 4.74
N ILE A 49 10.99 -6.35 3.72
CA ILE A 49 10.63 -7.13 2.55
C ILE A 49 11.74 -6.95 1.54
N THR A 50 12.42 -8.04 1.21
CA THR A 50 13.58 -7.99 0.34
C THR A 50 13.26 -8.32 -1.12
N ASP A 51 12.15 -9.01 -1.36
CA ASP A 51 11.79 -9.40 -2.72
C ASP A 51 10.62 -8.55 -3.21
N MET A 52 10.95 -7.46 -3.87
CA MET A 52 9.96 -6.51 -4.36
C MET A 52 9.26 -6.98 -5.63
N ASN A 53 9.75 -8.05 -6.24
CA ASN A 53 9.11 -8.58 -7.43
C ASN A 53 8.03 -9.61 -7.10
N ASN A 54 7.97 -10.03 -5.85
CA ASN A 54 7.01 -11.02 -5.41
C ASN A 54 5.73 -10.31 -4.95
N LYS A 55 4.64 -10.52 -5.66
CA LYS A 55 3.38 -9.85 -5.33
C LYS A 55 2.89 -10.18 -3.93
N LYS A 56 3.11 -11.41 -3.48
CA LYS A 56 2.75 -11.76 -2.11
C LYS A 56 3.60 -11.01 -1.11
N GLY A 57 4.87 -10.84 -1.41
CA GLY A 57 5.74 -10.07 -0.53
C GLY A 57 5.29 -8.63 -0.41
N LEU A 58 4.94 -8.03 -1.53
CA LEU A 58 4.49 -6.63 -1.52
C LEU A 58 3.23 -6.46 -0.68
N SER A 59 2.27 -7.36 -0.82
CA SER A 59 1.01 -7.21 -0.11
C SER A 59 1.20 -7.34 1.41
N ARG A 60 2.26 -7.98 1.86
CA ARG A 60 2.52 -8.13 3.30
C ARG A 60 2.96 -6.85 3.98
N GLY A 61 3.33 -5.84 3.21
CA GLY A 61 3.65 -4.52 3.75
C GLY A 61 2.44 -3.64 3.94
N VAL A 62 1.25 -4.17 3.69
CA VAL A 62 0.02 -3.39 3.74
C VAL A 62 -1.02 -4.16 4.53
N ARG A 63 -1.70 -3.44 5.42
CA ARG A 63 -2.87 -3.96 6.10
C ARG A 63 -4.08 -3.18 5.67
N LEU A 64 -5.16 -3.87 5.42
CA LEU A 64 -6.41 -3.25 5.02
C LEU A 64 -7.47 -3.53 6.06
N ALA A 65 -8.32 -2.54 6.29
CA ALA A 65 -9.56 -2.74 7.02
C ALA A 65 -10.66 -2.21 6.12
N ILE A 66 -11.56 -3.10 5.73
CA ILE A 66 -12.67 -2.75 4.86
C ILE A 66 -13.93 -2.77 5.69
N ASP A 67 -14.61 -1.63 5.74
CA ASP A 67 -15.84 -1.49 6.52
C ASP A 67 -16.88 -0.90 5.60
N GLU A 68 -17.81 -1.74 5.17
CA GLU A 68 -18.80 -1.40 4.16
C GLU A 68 -18.07 -0.97 2.89
N ASP A 69 -18.20 0.32 2.51
CA ASP A 69 -17.55 0.83 1.32
C ASP A 69 -16.28 1.60 1.62
N ASP A 70 -15.93 1.71 2.89
CA ASP A 70 -14.75 2.48 3.30
C ASP A 70 -13.54 1.56 3.44
N VAL A 71 -12.41 2.06 2.99
CA VAL A 71 -11.16 1.31 3.06
C VAL A 71 -10.18 2.12 3.90
N LYS A 72 -9.60 1.47 4.91
CA LYS A 72 -8.52 2.04 5.70
C LYS A 72 -7.26 1.25 5.41
N ILE A 73 -6.18 1.96 5.16
CA ILE A 73 -4.93 1.35 4.73
C ILE A 73 -3.83 1.70 5.72
N ASP A 74 -3.12 0.68 6.18
CA ASP A 74 -1.87 0.86 6.93
C ASP A 74 -0.74 0.32 6.07
N ILE A 75 0.29 1.13 5.86
CA ILE A 75 1.41 0.71 5.04
C ILE A 75 2.71 0.95 5.80
N TYR A 76 3.62 0.00 5.70
CA TYR A 76 4.85 -0.06 6.48
C TYR A 76 6.03 0.09 5.53
N ILE A 77 6.78 1.16 5.68
CA ILE A 77 7.85 1.49 4.73
C ILE A 77 9.19 1.66 5.42
N MET A 78 10.23 1.51 4.61
CA MET A 78 11.58 1.92 4.96
C MET A 78 11.89 3.15 4.12
N ALA A 79 12.25 4.26 4.77
CA ALA A 79 12.58 5.49 4.08
C ALA A 79 14.07 5.53 3.77
N GLU A 80 14.44 6.40 2.83
CA GLU A 80 15.84 6.67 2.55
C GLU A 80 16.29 7.87 3.34
N MET A 81 17.55 7.83 3.79
CA MET A 81 18.13 8.99 4.45
C MET A 81 18.37 10.10 3.43
N GLY A 82 18.18 11.33 3.85
CA GLY A 82 18.58 12.46 3.03
C GLY A 82 17.53 13.53 2.84
N GLY A 83 16.33 13.36 3.29
CA GLY A 83 15.30 14.36 3.17
C GLY A 83 14.38 14.32 4.38
N SER A 84 13.27 15.00 4.25
CA SER A 84 12.29 14.99 5.32
C SER A 84 11.48 13.71 5.26
N VAL A 85 11.61 12.90 6.30
CA VAL A 85 10.87 11.65 6.38
C VAL A 85 9.36 11.92 6.47
N SER A 86 8.99 13.02 7.13
CA SER A 86 7.57 13.40 7.21
C SER A 86 7.01 13.73 5.84
N GLU A 87 7.79 14.37 4.99
CA GLU A 87 7.32 14.70 3.64
C GLU A 87 7.18 13.43 2.80
N VAL A 88 8.09 12.48 2.98
CA VAL A 88 7.99 11.20 2.30
C VAL A 88 6.69 10.52 2.72
N GLY A 89 6.39 10.51 4.01
CA GLY A 89 5.16 9.91 4.50
C GLY A 89 3.92 10.56 3.91
N ALA A 90 3.91 11.88 3.84
CA ALA A 90 2.78 12.61 3.27
C ALA A 90 2.61 12.29 1.78
N GLU A 91 3.71 12.17 1.07
CA GLU A 91 3.65 11.84 -0.34
C GLU A 91 3.13 10.42 -0.56
N VAL A 92 3.55 9.49 0.31
CA VAL A 92 3.03 8.13 0.27
C VAL A 92 1.53 8.13 0.48
N GLN A 93 1.05 8.90 1.47
CA GLN A 93 -0.39 8.99 1.71
C GLN A 93 -1.14 9.41 0.45
N ARG A 94 -0.68 10.48 -0.19
CA ARG A 94 -1.36 11.00 -1.37
C ARG A 94 -1.33 10.01 -2.52
N ASN A 95 -0.16 9.42 -2.75
CA ASN A 95 0.00 8.54 -3.91
C ASN A 95 -0.78 7.24 -3.74
N VAL A 96 -0.77 6.68 -2.54
CA VAL A 96 -1.51 5.46 -2.25
C VAL A 96 -3.01 5.71 -2.36
N MET A 97 -3.49 6.79 -1.75
CA MET A 97 -4.91 7.11 -1.80
C MET A 97 -5.38 7.29 -3.24
N SER A 98 -4.64 8.07 -4.02
CA SER A 98 -5.00 8.33 -5.40
C SER A 98 -5.01 7.05 -6.24
N ALA A 99 -3.98 6.21 -6.07
CA ALA A 99 -3.86 5.00 -6.86
C ALA A 99 -4.98 4.01 -6.54
N VAL A 100 -5.28 3.83 -5.27
CA VAL A 100 -6.31 2.88 -4.88
C VAL A 100 -7.69 3.38 -5.31
N GLU A 101 -7.98 4.66 -5.09
CA GLU A 101 -9.28 5.20 -5.46
C GLU A 101 -9.49 5.14 -6.98
N SER A 102 -8.45 5.42 -7.75
CA SER A 102 -8.55 5.38 -9.20
C SER A 102 -8.70 3.96 -9.72
N ALA A 103 -7.94 3.03 -9.16
CA ALA A 103 -7.91 1.66 -9.68
C ALA A 103 -9.12 0.85 -9.25
N VAL A 104 -9.61 1.08 -8.04
CA VAL A 104 -10.61 0.23 -7.44
C VAL A 104 -11.98 0.91 -7.42
N GLY A 105 -12.01 2.23 -7.41
CA GLY A 105 -13.26 2.96 -7.43
C GLY A 105 -13.93 3.05 -6.06
N VAL A 106 -13.15 2.95 -4.99
CA VAL A 106 -13.70 3.03 -3.64
C VAL A 106 -13.20 4.30 -2.97
N THR A 107 -13.82 4.65 -1.85
CA THR A 107 -13.37 5.75 -1.02
C THR A 107 -12.34 5.23 -0.03
N VAL A 108 -11.15 5.80 -0.05
CA VAL A 108 -10.13 5.47 0.93
C VAL A 108 -10.28 6.46 2.08
N LYS A 109 -10.64 5.93 3.23
CA LYS A 109 -10.92 6.77 4.39
C LYS A 109 -9.64 7.27 5.05
N SER A 110 -8.63 6.43 5.11
CA SER A 110 -7.36 6.84 5.70
C SER A 110 -6.23 6.00 5.15
N VAL A 111 -5.06 6.62 5.06
CA VAL A 111 -3.81 5.92 4.77
C VAL A 111 -2.86 6.28 5.88
N ASN A 112 -2.52 5.30 6.70
CA ASN A 112 -1.59 5.47 7.80
C ASN A 112 -0.24 4.92 7.38
N VAL A 113 0.76 5.77 7.35
CA VAL A 113 2.09 5.39 6.91
C VAL A 113 2.96 5.20 8.14
N HIS A 114 3.52 4.02 8.27
CA HIS A 114 4.41 3.67 9.37
C HIS A 114 5.81 3.57 8.81
N ILE A 115 6.68 4.47 9.26
CA ILE A 115 8.06 4.48 8.80
C ILE A 115 8.87 3.68 9.80
N CYS A 116 9.21 2.47 9.40
CA CYS A 116 9.76 1.47 10.31
C CYS A 116 11.26 1.39 10.29
N GLY A 117 11.88 2.05 9.33
CA GLY A 117 13.33 2.05 9.26
C GLY A 117 13.83 3.07 8.26
N ILE A 118 15.12 3.32 8.33
CA ILE A 118 15.78 4.24 7.42
C ILE A 118 16.99 3.53 6.81
N SER A 119 17.03 3.53 5.48
CA SER A 119 18.18 2.99 4.77
C SER A 119 19.19 4.10 4.55
N LEU A 120 20.44 3.80 4.81
CA LEU A 120 21.54 4.73 4.53
C LEU A 120 21.89 4.75 3.06
N ARG A 121 21.38 3.80 2.29
CA ARG A 121 21.61 3.71 0.87
C ARG A 121 20.36 4.11 0.13
N LYS A 122 20.54 4.83 -0.94
CA LYS A 122 19.41 5.15 -1.80
C LYS A 122 19.11 3.96 -2.70
N LYS A 123 17.83 3.76 -2.95
CA LYS A 123 17.39 2.73 -3.87
C LYS A 123 17.86 3.10 -5.28
N LYS A 124 18.38 2.12 -6.01
CA LYS A 124 18.79 2.36 -7.37
C LYS A 124 17.54 2.54 -8.23
N ARG A 125 17.44 3.68 -8.89
CA ARG A 125 16.32 3.97 -9.74
C ARG A 125 16.80 4.09 -11.18
N GLU A 126 16.02 3.55 -12.08
CA GLU A 126 16.34 3.69 -13.49
C GLU A 126 15.85 5.03 -13.99
N ALA A 127 16.67 5.62 -14.82
CA ALA A 127 16.35 6.93 -15.39
C ALA A 127 15.22 6.82 -16.41
#